data_40953540512f7d020b2cbd6643b9598a
#
_entry.id   40953540512f7d020b2cbd6643b9598a
#
_cell.length_a   1.000
_cell.length_b   1.000
_cell.length_c   1.000
_cell.angle_alpha   90.00
_cell.angle_beta   90.00
_cell.angle_gamma   90.00
#
_symmetry.space_group_name_H-M   'P 1'
#
loop_
_entity.id
_entity.type
_entity.pdbx_description
1 polymer ?
#
loop_
_entity_poly.entity_id
_entity_poly.type
_entity_poly.pdbx_seq_one_letter_code
_entity_poly.pdbx_strand_id
1 'polypeptide(L)'
;MSERRLILVLVVLVSALIVAACSGGGAPGAENAIKSAKSGDLTVTLSNSAGQLENGENDLFISFTDASGKAIDVGAVSLNFQMAAMGTMPEMNNKATLTTTEVPGKYRASVEIEMTGTWEAIINYEGPRGAGQARMTVNAK
;
A
#
# COMPACT_ATOMS: atom_id res chain seq x y z
N MET A 1 45.81 -41.20 -1.08
CA MET A 1 44.39 -41.41 -1.42
C MET A 1 43.42 -40.92 -0.35
N SER A 2 43.80 -40.74 0.89
CA SER A 2 42.89 -40.28 1.97
C SER A 2 42.64 -38.76 1.97
N GLU A 3 43.62 -37.97 1.63
CA GLU A 3 43.49 -36.52 1.65
C GLU A 3 42.51 -35.96 0.59
N ARG A 4 42.52 -36.53 -0.60
CA ARG A 4 41.58 -36.12 -1.67
C ARG A 4 40.11 -36.42 -1.33
N ARG A 5 39.86 -37.47 -0.55
CA ARG A 5 38.49 -37.80 -0.09
C ARG A 5 38.03 -36.90 1.04
N LEU A 6 38.96 -36.43 1.89
CA LEU A 6 38.66 -35.50 2.97
C LEU A 6 38.33 -34.11 2.43
N ILE A 7 39.01 -33.62 1.40
CA ILE A 7 38.77 -32.37 0.75
C ILE A 7 37.40 -32.38 0.02
N LEU A 8 37.04 -33.51 -0.62
CA LEU A 8 35.78 -33.64 -1.31
C LEU A 8 34.60 -33.68 -0.33
N VAL A 9 34.76 -34.27 0.85
CA VAL A 9 33.73 -34.27 1.90
C VAL A 9 33.58 -32.88 2.52
N LEU A 10 34.68 -32.16 2.69
CA LEU A 10 34.67 -30.79 3.24
C LEU A 10 33.97 -29.80 2.28
N VAL A 11 34.20 -29.95 0.96
CA VAL A 11 33.54 -29.10 -0.06
C VAL A 11 32.06 -29.37 -0.17
N VAL A 12 31.60 -30.62 0.03
CA VAL A 12 30.18 -30.96 0.03
C VAL A 12 29.47 -30.47 1.30
N LEU A 13 30.18 -30.39 2.44
CA LEU A 13 29.58 -29.89 3.69
C LEU A 13 29.42 -28.36 3.72
N VAL A 14 30.27 -27.63 2.98
CA VAL A 14 30.18 -26.15 2.92
C VAL A 14 29.09 -25.67 1.95
N SER A 15 28.73 -26.49 0.97
CA SER A 15 27.66 -26.14 0.01
C SER A 15 26.23 -26.35 0.53
N ALA A 16 26.06 -26.94 1.71
CA ALA A 16 24.72 -27.20 2.30
C ALA A 16 24.24 -26.06 3.26
N LEU A 17 25.00 -25.01 3.45
CA LEU A 17 24.67 -23.93 4.43
C LEU A 17 24.16 -22.63 3.81
N ILE A 18 23.83 -22.57 2.51
CA ILE A 18 23.38 -21.31 1.86
C ILE A 18 21.89 -21.38 1.42
N VAL A 19 21.06 -22.16 2.08
CA VAL A 19 19.63 -22.18 1.80
C VAL A 19 18.81 -22.07 3.09
N ALA A 20 19.08 -21.02 3.87
CA ALA A 20 18.21 -20.69 5.00
C ALA A 20 18.28 -19.21 5.35
N ALA A 21 18.02 -18.32 4.39
CA ALA A 21 17.85 -16.90 4.68
C ALA A 21 16.80 -16.26 3.76
N CYS A 22 15.64 -16.91 3.64
CA CYS A 22 14.40 -16.29 3.22
C CYS A 22 13.27 -16.73 4.16
N SER A 23 13.52 -16.68 5.46
CA SER A 23 12.46 -16.55 6.43
C SER A 23 12.05 -15.10 6.38
N GLY A 24 10.90 -14.81 5.75
CA GLY A 24 10.27 -13.52 5.80
C GLY A 24 10.05 -13.08 7.23
N GLY A 25 11.02 -12.42 7.81
CA GLY A 25 10.80 -11.52 8.90
C GLY A 25 9.96 -10.40 8.35
N GLY A 26 8.68 -10.34 8.70
CA GLY A 26 7.86 -9.17 8.43
C GLY A 26 8.60 -7.97 9.00
N ALA A 27 9.10 -7.09 8.13
CA ALA A 27 9.66 -5.82 8.57
C ALA A 27 8.58 -5.11 9.40
N PRO A 28 8.92 -4.47 10.54
CA PRO A 28 7.98 -3.64 11.26
C PRO A 28 7.50 -2.55 10.29
N GLY A 29 6.22 -2.61 9.93
CA GLY A 29 5.62 -1.76 8.91
C GLY A 29 5.27 -2.45 7.59
N ALA A 30 5.13 -3.78 7.58
CA ALA A 30 4.56 -4.50 6.43
C ALA A 30 3.18 -3.91 6.10
N GLU A 31 3.08 -3.32 4.91
CA GLU A 31 1.84 -2.75 4.42
C GLU A 31 1.06 -3.79 3.62
N ASN A 32 -0.19 -3.92 3.97
CA ASN A 32 -1.12 -4.79 3.25
C ASN A 32 -2.04 -3.93 2.39
N ALA A 33 -2.16 -4.29 1.12
CA ALA A 33 -3.05 -3.57 0.21
C ALA A 33 -4.51 -3.76 0.62
N ILE A 34 -5.21 -2.64 0.78
CA ILE A 34 -6.66 -2.62 0.99
C ILE A 34 -7.34 -2.74 -0.37
N LYS A 35 -6.94 -1.89 -1.31
CA LYS A 35 -7.49 -1.83 -2.67
C LYS A 35 -6.53 -1.15 -3.63
N SER A 36 -6.62 -1.49 -4.90
CA SER A 36 -5.92 -0.82 -5.99
C SER A 36 -6.88 -0.46 -7.12
N ALA A 37 -6.62 0.65 -7.77
CA ALA A 37 -7.34 1.11 -8.96
C ALA A 37 -6.36 1.68 -9.99
N LYS A 38 -6.75 1.66 -11.25
CA LYS A 38 -5.97 2.31 -12.32
C LYS A 38 -6.47 3.73 -12.55
N SER A 39 -5.52 4.62 -12.82
CA SER A 39 -5.78 5.98 -13.27
C SER A 39 -4.81 6.30 -14.40
N GLY A 40 -5.29 6.23 -15.65
CA GLY A 40 -4.44 6.26 -16.83
C GLY A 40 -3.43 5.11 -16.83
N ASP A 41 -2.16 5.41 -16.98
CA ASP A 41 -1.06 4.44 -16.98
C ASP A 41 -0.56 4.10 -15.57
N LEU A 42 -1.12 4.74 -14.55
CA LEU A 42 -0.73 4.55 -13.16
C LEU A 42 -1.63 3.56 -12.45
N THR A 43 -1.05 2.82 -11.53
CA THR A 43 -1.77 2.04 -10.52
C THR A 43 -1.70 2.78 -9.20
N VAL A 44 -2.85 3.05 -8.61
CA VAL A 44 -2.98 3.69 -7.30
C VAL A 44 -3.38 2.62 -6.29
N THR A 45 -2.58 2.43 -5.26
CA THR A 45 -2.81 1.43 -4.21
C THR A 45 -3.01 2.11 -2.87
N LEU A 46 -4.09 1.78 -2.21
CA LEU A 46 -4.38 2.14 -0.83
C LEU A 46 -4.01 0.96 0.07
N SER A 47 -3.21 1.19 1.09
CA SER A 47 -2.69 0.16 1.99
C SER A 47 -2.60 0.65 3.44
N ASN A 48 -2.56 -0.29 4.37
CA ASN A 48 -2.22 -0.05 5.78
C ASN A 48 -1.65 -1.34 6.40
N SER A 49 -1.33 -1.31 7.67
CA SER A 49 -0.82 -2.49 8.39
C SER A 49 -1.85 -3.62 8.50
N ALA A 50 -3.14 -3.29 8.58
CA ALA A 50 -4.23 -4.25 8.75
C ALA A 50 -4.73 -4.85 7.42
N GLY A 51 -4.51 -4.20 6.28
CA GLY A 51 -5.06 -4.60 4.98
C GLY A 51 -6.56 -4.36 4.83
N GLN A 52 -7.12 -3.55 5.69
CA GLN A 52 -8.55 -3.20 5.70
C GLN A 52 -8.77 -1.82 6.32
N LEU A 53 -9.86 -1.18 5.95
CA LEU A 53 -10.33 0.04 6.58
C LEU A 53 -11.11 -0.31 7.86
N GLU A 54 -10.91 0.44 8.93
CA GLU A 54 -11.60 0.23 10.21
C GLU A 54 -12.44 1.45 10.59
N ASN A 55 -13.46 1.24 11.39
CA ASN A 55 -14.17 2.34 12.04
C ASN A 55 -13.23 3.06 13.01
N GLY A 56 -13.22 4.38 12.99
CA GLY A 56 -12.33 5.21 13.78
C GLY A 56 -11.13 5.74 12.98
N GLU A 57 -10.05 6.02 13.66
CA GLU A 57 -8.85 6.59 13.07
C GLU A 57 -8.06 5.54 12.28
N ASN A 58 -7.70 5.89 11.05
CA ASN A 58 -6.94 5.04 10.14
C ASN A 58 -5.68 5.77 9.67
N ASP A 59 -4.54 5.10 9.82
CA ASP A 59 -3.28 5.47 9.17
C ASP A 59 -3.13 4.65 7.88
N LEU A 60 -3.09 5.32 6.75
CA LEU A 60 -3.09 4.73 5.42
C LEU A 60 -1.86 5.17 4.63
N PHE A 61 -1.50 4.39 3.63
CA PHE A 61 -0.55 4.78 2.60
C PHE A 61 -1.21 4.75 1.23
N ILE A 62 -0.85 5.73 0.40
CA ILE A 62 -1.23 5.80 -1.00
C ILE A 62 0.06 5.68 -1.81
N SER A 63 0.12 4.71 -2.71
CA SER A 63 1.26 4.49 -3.58
C SER A 63 0.84 4.60 -5.03
N PHE A 64 1.63 5.34 -5.81
CA PHE A 64 1.48 5.47 -7.25
C PHE A 64 2.61 4.73 -7.95
N THR A 65 2.27 3.77 -8.80
CA THR A 65 3.23 2.97 -9.55
C THR A 65 2.88 2.94 -11.03
N ASP A 66 3.90 2.83 -11.88
CA ASP A 66 3.72 2.59 -13.30
C ASP A 66 3.47 1.11 -13.63
N ALA A 67 3.36 0.79 -14.91
CA ALA A 67 3.12 -0.58 -15.38
C ALA A 67 4.25 -1.56 -15.00
N SER A 68 5.45 -1.07 -14.72
CA SER A 68 6.59 -1.87 -14.26
C SER A 68 6.64 -2.06 -12.74
N GLY A 69 5.74 -1.41 -11.99
CA GLY A 69 5.73 -1.42 -10.53
C GLY A 69 6.66 -0.37 -9.89
N LYS A 70 7.25 0.52 -10.70
CA LYS A 70 8.10 1.60 -10.20
C LYS A 70 7.26 2.71 -9.59
N ALA A 71 7.66 3.21 -8.41
CA ALA A 71 7.03 4.34 -7.76
C ALA A 71 7.19 5.63 -8.60
N ILE A 72 6.10 6.36 -8.76
CA ILE A 72 6.02 7.58 -9.56
C ILE A 72 5.53 8.72 -8.69
N ASP A 73 6.32 9.79 -8.60
CA ASP A 73 5.89 11.05 -7.98
C ASP A 73 4.84 11.73 -8.87
N VAL A 74 3.67 11.96 -8.31
CA VAL A 74 2.53 12.58 -9.01
C VAL A 74 2.25 14.02 -8.55
N GLY A 75 3.04 14.54 -7.61
CA GLY A 75 2.89 15.91 -7.09
C GLY A 75 1.90 15.99 -5.92
N ALA A 76 0.95 16.93 -6.00
CA ALA A 76 -0.06 17.11 -4.97
C ALA A 76 -1.12 16.00 -5.02
N VAL A 77 -1.48 15.46 -3.85
CA VAL A 77 -2.45 14.38 -3.71
C VAL A 77 -3.49 14.77 -2.66
N SER A 78 -4.74 14.40 -2.89
CA SER A 78 -5.82 14.46 -1.90
C SER A 78 -6.57 13.13 -1.86
N LEU A 79 -7.08 12.79 -0.68
CA LEU A 79 -7.91 11.60 -0.44
C LEU A 79 -9.15 12.01 0.32
N ASN A 80 -10.31 11.60 -0.18
CA ASN A 80 -11.60 11.76 0.46
C ASN A 80 -12.35 10.43 0.47
N PHE A 81 -12.95 10.11 1.58
CA PHE A 81 -13.87 8.98 1.70
C PHE A 81 -15.30 9.49 1.70
N GLN A 82 -16.13 8.92 0.85
CA GLN A 82 -17.52 9.28 0.70
C GLN A 82 -18.39 8.06 0.92
N MET A 83 -19.45 8.23 1.73
CA MET A 83 -20.52 7.26 1.88
C MET A 83 -21.81 7.90 1.37
N ALA A 84 -22.46 7.26 0.41
CA ALA A 84 -23.70 7.76 -0.15
C ALA A 84 -24.83 7.79 0.90
N ALA A 85 -25.73 8.74 0.77
CA ALA A 85 -26.94 8.81 1.61
C ALA A 85 -27.75 7.50 1.53
N MET A 86 -28.18 6.99 2.68
CA MET A 86 -28.99 5.78 2.80
C MET A 86 -30.18 6.01 3.73
N GLY A 87 -31.40 5.88 3.20
CA GLY A 87 -32.63 6.08 3.99
C GLY A 87 -32.69 7.47 4.63
N THR A 88 -32.69 7.52 5.96
CA THR A 88 -32.67 8.77 6.74
C THR A 88 -31.25 9.30 7.03
N MET A 89 -30.21 8.55 6.65
CA MET A 89 -28.82 8.95 6.87
C MET A 89 -28.32 9.82 5.73
N PRO A 90 -27.79 11.02 6.01
CA PRO A 90 -27.22 11.89 4.98
C PRO A 90 -25.92 11.31 4.42
N GLU A 91 -25.51 11.83 3.28
CA GLU A 91 -24.17 11.59 2.73
C GLU A 91 -23.08 12.00 3.72
N MET A 92 -22.05 11.19 3.84
CA MET A 92 -20.88 11.48 4.66
C MET A 92 -19.64 11.66 3.82
N ASN A 93 -18.78 12.60 4.20
CA ASN A 93 -17.53 12.92 3.53
C ASN A 93 -16.43 13.12 4.55
N ASN A 94 -15.43 12.24 4.53
CA ASN A 94 -14.30 12.27 5.45
C ASN A 94 -13.01 12.52 4.66
N LYS A 95 -12.48 13.73 4.79
CA LYS A 95 -11.23 14.12 4.12
C LYS A 95 -10.03 13.67 4.94
N ALA A 96 -9.09 13.00 4.28
CA ALA A 96 -7.83 12.62 4.90
C ALA A 96 -6.84 13.79 4.94
N THR A 97 -5.99 13.78 5.97
CA THR A 97 -4.79 14.61 6.03
C THR A 97 -3.62 13.85 5.45
N LEU A 98 -2.96 14.43 4.44
CA LEU A 98 -1.84 13.78 3.75
C LEU A 98 -0.51 14.43 4.08
N THR A 99 0.52 13.58 4.17
CA THR A 99 1.93 13.98 4.26
C THR A 99 2.75 13.17 3.26
N THR A 100 3.82 13.77 2.75
CA THR A 100 4.80 13.07 1.91
C THR A 100 5.63 12.10 2.75
N THR A 101 6.16 11.08 2.09
CA THR A 101 7.15 10.16 2.68
C THR A 101 8.51 10.36 2.01
N GLU A 102 9.53 9.67 2.51
CA GLU A 102 10.86 9.66 1.88
C GLU A 102 10.88 8.94 0.51
N VAL A 103 9.85 8.17 0.21
CA VAL A 103 9.70 7.46 -1.06
C VAL A 103 8.85 8.32 -2.01
N PRO A 104 9.40 8.80 -3.14
CA PRO A 104 8.62 9.50 -4.15
C PRO A 104 7.44 8.65 -4.63
N GLY A 105 6.27 9.26 -4.77
CA GLY A 105 5.05 8.55 -5.18
C GLY A 105 4.34 7.77 -4.07
N LYS A 106 4.82 7.89 -2.83
CA LYS A 106 4.19 7.30 -1.66
C LYS A 106 3.83 8.39 -0.65
N TYR A 107 2.59 8.38 -0.20
CA TYR A 107 2.02 9.36 0.72
C TYR A 107 1.41 8.67 1.92
N ARG A 108 1.56 9.28 3.09
CA ARG A 108 0.87 8.86 4.30
C ARG A 108 -0.40 9.69 4.45
N ALA A 109 -1.50 9.02 4.78
CA ALA A 109 -2.79 9.66 5.02
C ALA A 109 -3.33 9.25 6.38
N SER A 110 -3.91 10.20 7.11
CA SER A 110 -4.66 9.95 8.33
C SER A 110 -6.10 10.40 8.12
N VAL A 111 -7.06 9.55 8.47
CA VAL A 111 -8.49 9.81 8.33
C VAL A 111 -9.28 9.13 9.42
N GLU A 112 -10.31 9.80 9.91
CA GLU A 112 -11.32 9.21 10.78
C GLU A 112 -12.50 8.71 9.95
N ILE A 113 -12.87 7.44 10.11
CA ILE A 113 -14.02 6.81 9.47
C ILE A 113 -15.12 6.64 10.52
N GLU A 114 -16.17 7.42 10.39
CA GLU A 114 -17.19 7.57 11.42
C GLU A 114 -18.13 6.37 11.59
N MET A 115 -18.21 5.50 10.57
CA MET A 115 -19.03 4.30 10.67
C MET A 115 -18.56 3.16 9.78
N THR A 116 -18.91 1.95 10.18
CA THR A 116 -18.72 0.74 9.38
C THR A 116 -19.62 0.76 8.12
N GLY A 117 -19.18 0.11 7.07
CA GLY A 117 -19.93 0.01 5.83
C GLY A 117 -19.10 0.28 4.58
N THR A 118 -19.77 0.51 3.48
CA THR A 118 -19.15 0.70 2.18
C THR A 118 -18.87 2.18 1.92
N TRP A 119 -17.61 2.49 1.67
CA TRP A 119 -17.11 3.81 1.36
C TRP A 119 -16.51 3.86 -0.04
N GLU A 120 -16.59 4.99 -0.70
CA GLU A 120 -15.82 5.28 -1.91
C GLU A 120 -14.61 6.12 -1.55
N ALA A 121 -13.41 5.58 -1.77
CA ALA A 121 -12.17 6.34 -1.65
C ALA A 121 -11.91 7.06 -2.97
N ILE A 122 -11.84 8.38 -2.92
CA ILE A 122 -11.61 9.26 -4.06
C ILE A 122 -10.24 9.90 -3.90
N ILE A 123 -9.30 9.53 -4.76
CA ILE A 123 -7.93 10.03 -4.74
C ILE A 123 -7.75 10.92 -5.97
N ASN A 124 -7.44 12.19 -5.75
CA ASN A 124 -7.08 13.13 -6.80
C ASN A 124 -5.60 13.45 -6.73
N TYR A 125 -4.96 13.63 -7.86
CA TYR A 125 -3.57 14.05 -7.94
C TYR A 125 -3.36 15.04 -9.07
N GLU A 126 -2.41 15.95 -8.86
CA GLU A 126 -2.01 16.97 -9.83
C GLU A 126 -0.53 17.30 -9.67
N GLY A 127 0.20 17.21 -10.75
CA GLY A 127 1.63 17.46 -10.76
C GLY A 127 2.23 17.56 -12.16
N PRO A 128 3.57 17.49 -12.28
CA PRO A 128 4.28 17.66 -13.56
C PRO A 128 3.85 16.70 -14.67
N ARG A 129 3.31 15.54 -14.30
CA ARG A 129 2.81 14.51 -15.24
C ARG A 129 1.35 14.68 -15.63
N GLY A 130 0.68 15.72 -15.12
CA GLY A 130 -0.74 15.96 -15.32
C GLY A 130 -1.57 15.73 -14.08
N ALA A 131 -2.87 15.82 -14.24
CA ALA A 131 -3.86 15.56 -13.20
C ALA A 131 -4.65 14.30 -13.49
N GLY A 132 -5.09 13.62 -12.43
CA GLY A 132 -5.91 12.44 -12.54
C GLY A 132 -6.69 12.14 -11.28
N GLN A 133 -7.59 11.16 -11.38
CA GLN A 133 -8.42 10.70 -10.29
C GLN A 133 -8.48 9.17 -10.30
N ALA A 134 -8.37 8.56 -9.13
CA ALA A 134 -8.69 7.16 -8.91
C ALA A 134 -9.86 7.05 -7.93
N ARG A 135 -10.76 6.12 -8.19
CA ARG A 135 -11.89 5.81 -7.32
C ARG A 135 -11.87 4.33 -6.99
N MET A 136 -12.13 4.00 -5.75
CA MET A 136 -12.17 2.62 -5.32
C MET A 136 -13.16 2.41 -4.18
N THR A 137 -13.99 1.38 -4.31
CA THR A 137 -14.91 1.00 -3.25
C THR A 137 -14.17 0.18 -2.20
N VAL A 138 -14.26 0.59 -0.96
CA VAL A 138 -13.65 -0.05 0.22
C VAL A 138 -14.69 -0.27 1.30
N ASN A 139 -14.47 -1.27 2.16
CA ASN A 139 -15.37 -1.54 3.28
C ASN A 139 -14.65 -1.28 4.60
N ALA A 140 -15.25 -0.49 5.45
CA ALA A 140 -14.84 -0.30 6.83
C ALA A 140 -15.52 -1.32 7.74
N LYS A 141 -14.74 -1.94 8.61
CA LYS A 141 -15.20 -2.95 9.59
C LYS A 141 -15.21 -2.42 11.00
#